data_27da3ed4d67010c9bfd5c701454796fa
#
_entry.id   27da3ed4d67010c9bfd5c701454796fa
#
_cell.length_a   1.000
_cell.length_b   1.000
_cell.length_c   1.000
_cell.angle_alpha   90.00
_cell.angle_beta   90.00
_cell.angle_gamma   90.00
#
_symmetry.space_group_name_H-M   'P 1'
#
loop_
_entity.id
_entity.type
_entity.pdbx_description
1 polymer ?
#
loop_
_entity_poly.entity_id
_entity_poly.type
_entity_poly.pdbx_seq_one_letter_code
_entity_poly.pdbx_strand_id
1 'polypeptide(L)'
;LGGESPFTPERCGTLPAMQLVELCYSGKYTLRQMKRMICGKGGLTAWLGSNDMIGLSARAEAGEEPYATVVGAMMYTVAKEIGSMYVALGGKVDTIIVTGGIAHDTYCVDRLRPQVEYMAPVVVMPGENEMLSLAFNALGALRGELELMEYTGDDCREGIVSPVAID
;
A
#
# COMPACT_ATOMS: atom_id res chain seq x y z
N LEU A 1 1.01 -4.58 -8.20
CA LEU A 1 2.22 -3.82 -7.85
C LEU A 1 2.69 -4.26 -6.46
N GLY A 2 3.45 -5.35 -6.40
CA GLY A 2 3.78 -6.00 -5.12
C GLY A 2 5.05 -5.46 -4.45
N GLY A 3 5.86 -4.65 -5.13
CA GLY A 3 7.19 -4.27 -4.67
C GLY A 3 7.51 -2.77 -4.63
N GLU A 4 6.54 -1.91 -4.96
CA GLU A 4 6.76 -0.46 -5.10
C GLU A 4 5.89 0.35 -4.15
N SER A 5 5.68 -0.15 -2.94
CA SER A 5 4.81 0.49 -1.95
C SER A 5 5.36 0.30 -0.55
N PRO A 6 4.83 0.98 0.46
CA PRO A 6 5.08 0.62 1.85
C PRO A 6 4.80 -0.86 2.08
N PHE A 7 5.49 -1.48 3.03
CA PHE A 7 5.11 -2.83 3.39
C PHE A 7 3.76 -2.84 4.13
N THR A 8 3.05 -3.93 4.00
CA THR A 8 1.69 -4.12 4.52
C THR A 8 1.65 -5.34 5.44
N PRO A 9 0.50 -5.75 5.97
CA PRO A 9 0.41 -7.00 6.72
C PRO A 9 0.95 -8.23 5.96
N GLU A 10 0.82 -8.29 4.63
CA GLU A 10 1.21 -9.47 3.83
C GLU A 10 2.20 -9.20 2.70
N ARG A 11 2.54 -7.92 2.42
CA ARG A 11 3.44 -7.54 1.33
C ARG A 11 4.73 -6.95 1.88
N CYS A 12 5.85 -7.32 1.28
CA CYS A 12 7.17 -6.89 1.74
C CYS A 12 7.45 -5.39 1.52
N GLY A 13 6.73 -4.72 0.60
CA GLY A 13 7.04 -3.37 0.18
C GLY A 13 8.32 -3.30 -0.66
N THR A 14 8.89 -2.11 -0.74
CA THR A 14 10.14 -1.85 -1.48
C THR A 14 11.30 -2.64 -0.89
N LEU A 15 12.03 -3.35 -1.75
CA LEU A 15 13.18 -4.16 -1.40
C LEU A 15 14.47 -3.60 -2.03
N PRO A 16 15.63 -3.78 -1.38
CA PRO A 16 16.93 -3.48 -1.99
C PRO A 16 17.16 -4.41 -3.19
N ALA A 17 17.30 -3.82 -4.40
CA ALA A 17 17.35 -4.56 -5.65
C ALA A 17 18.52 -5.57 -5.70
N MET A 18 19.72 -5.18 -5.25
CA MET A 18 20.90 -6.06 -5.30
C MET A 18 20.69 -7.32 -4.47
N GLN A 19 20.25 -7.17 -3.23
CA GLN A 19 19.99 -8.30 -2.32
C GLN A 19 18.87 -9.21 -2.85
N LEU A 20 17.87 -8.63 -3.50
CA LEU A 20 16.81 -9.41 -4.13
C LEU A 20 17.37 -10.25 -5.28
N VAL A 21 18.20 -9.67 -6.15
CA VAL A 21 18.87 -10.40 -7.25
C VAL A 21 19.73 -11.53 -6.70
N GLU A 22 20.58 -11.26 -5.72
CA GLU A 22 21.41 -12.29 -5.07
C GLU A 22 20.57 -13.43 -4.51
N LEU A 23 19.44 -13.11 -3.87
CA LEU A 23 18.53 -14.11 -3.33
C LEU A 23 17.87 -14.95 -4.43
N CYS A 24 17.44 -14.31 -5.53
CA CYS A 24 16.84 -15.00 -6.68
C CYS A 24 17.80 -15.98 -7.35
N TYR A 25 19.09 -15.62 -7.46
CA TYR A 25 20.11 -16.47 -8.09
C TYR A 25 20.84 -17.39 -7.10
N SER A 26 20.52 -17.36 -5.81
CA SER A 26 21.15 -18.20 -4.79
C SER A 26 20.83 -19.70 -4.93
N GLY A 27 19.83 -20.07 -5.72
CA GLY A 27 19.31 -21.44 -5.82
C GLY A 27 18.53 -21.91 -4.57
N LYS A 28 18.38 -21.06 -3.54
CA LYS A 28 17.71 -21.41 -2.27
C LYS A 28 16.19 -21.48 -2.40
N TYR A 29 15.62 -20.70 -3.31
CA TYR A 29 14.18 -20.54 -3.47
C TYR A 29 13.74 -20.69 -4.91
N THR A 30 12.60 -21.31 -5.11
CA THR A 30 11.92 -21.34 -6.41
C THR A 30 11.23 -19.99 -6.70
N LEU A 31 10.94 -19.70 -7.96
CA LEU A 31 10.17 -18.52 -8.36
C LEU A 31 8.85 -18.39 -7.57
N ARG A 32 8.14 -19.48 -7.37
CA ARG A 32 6.87 -19.50 -6.62
C ARG A 32 7.08 -19.11 -5.15
N GLN A 33 8.16 -19.58 -4.52
CA GLN A 33 8.50 -19.22 -3.15
C GLN A 33 8.87 -17.74 -3.06
N MET A 34 9.70 -17.23 -3.99
CA MET A 34 10.05 -15.81 -4.04
C MET A 34 8.82 -14.92 -4.19
N LYS A 35 7.91 -15.23 -5.12
CA LYS A 35 6.67 -14.48 -5.27
C LYS A 35 5.82 -14.47 -4.00
N ARG A 36 5.74 -15.58 -3.27
CA ARG A 36 5.01 -15.66 -1.99
C ARG A 36 5.68 -14.86 -0.88
N MET A 37 7.00 -14.77 -0.85
CA MET A 37 7.74 -13.93 0.10
C MET A 37 7.50 -12.44 -0.15
N ILE A 38 7.31 -12.05 -1.42
CA ILE A 38 6.98 -10.67 -1.80
C ILE A 38 5.52 -10.36 -1.46
N CYS A 39 4.58 -11.26 -1.78
CA CYS A 39 3.16 -11.04 -1.59
C CYS A 39 2.49 -12.29 -1.00
N GLY A 40 1.88 -12.15 0.18
CA GLY A 40 1.17 -13.18 0.93
C GLY A 40 1.92 -13.70 2.16
N LYS A 41 3.27 -13.63 2.18
CA LYS A 41 4.11 -13.99 3.34
C LYS A 41 5.17 -12.92 3.64
N GLY A 42 5.02 -11.73 3.07
CA GLY A 42 5.86 -10.57 3.36
C GLY A 42 5.30 -9.74 4.50
N GLY A 43 5.83 -8.53 4.66
CA GLY A 43 5.34 -7.55 5.60
C GLY A 43 5.29 -8.02 7.05
N LEU A 44 4.22 -7.67 7.76
CA LEU A 44 4.05 -8.05 9.17
C LEU A 44 4.04 -9.56 9.37
N THR A 45 3.50 -10.32 8.41
CA THR A 45 3.52 -11.79 8.44
C THR A 45 4.95 -12.32 8.51
N ALA A 46 5.88 -11.74 7.77
CA ALA A 46 7.29 -12.16 7.81
C ALA A 46 7.98 -11.77 9.13
N TRP A 47 7.66 -10.60 9.69
CA TRP A 47 8.31 -10.08 10.89
C TRP A 47 7.70 -10.60 12.19
N LEU A 48 6.36 -10.74 12.22
CA LEU A 48 5.60 -10.98 13.44
C LEU A 48 4.81 -12.31 13.42
N GLY A 49 4.86 -13.03 12.29
CA GLY A 49 4.18 -14.33 12.13
C GLY A 49 2.67 -14.24 11.95
N SER A 50 2.10 -13.03 11.82
CA SER A 50 0.66 -12.79 11.70
C SER A 50 0.36 -11.60 10.79
N ASN A 51 -0.82 -11.62 10.17
CA ASN A 51 -1.43 -10.50 9.43
C ASN A 51 -2.66 -9.92 10.15
N ASP A 52 -2.98 -10.43 11.34
CA ASP A 52 -4.09 -9.95 12.16
C ASP A 52 -3.76 -8.57 12.75
N MET A 53 -4.14 -7.51 12.02
CA MET A 53 -3.87 -6.14 12.44
C MET A 53 -4.45 -5.80 13.81
N ILE A 54 -5.63 -6.31 14.16
CA ILE A 54 -6.27 -6.01 15.44
C ILE A 54 -5.40 -6.50 16.59
N GLY A 55 -4.98 -7.77 16.54
CA GLY A 55 -4.11 -8.34 17.56
C GLY A 55 -2.71 -7.72 17.58
N LEU A 56 -2.14 -7.41 16.40
CA LEU A 56 -0.81 -6.81 16.30
C LEU A 56 -0.78 -5.37 16.83
N SER A 57 -1.79 -4.56 16.49
CA SER A 57 -1.90 -3.17 16.95
C SER A 57 -2.14 -3.09 18.46
N ALA A 58 -2.98 -3.96 19.02
CA ALA A 58 -3.21 -4.01 20.48
C ALA A 58 -1.91 -4.29 21.25
N ARG A 59 -1.07 -5.20 20.74
CA ARG A 59 0.24 -5.47 21.33
C ARG A 59 1.23 -4.32 21.15
N ALA A 60 1.20 -3.69 20.00
CA ALA A 60 2.03 -2.51 19.72
C ALA A 60 1.63 -1.32 20.61
N GLU A 61 0.34 -1.09 20.83
CA GLU A 61 -0.19 -0.06 21.73
C GLU A 61 0.20 -0.33 23.19
N ALA A 62 0.22 -1.59 23.61
CA ALA A 62 0.72 -2.00 24.94
C ALA A 62 2.25 -1.83 25.08
N GLY A 63 2.96 -1.42 24.05
CA GLY A 63 4.41 -1.24 24.06
C GLY A 63 5.20 -2.54 23.99
N GLU A 64 4.57 -3.65 23.57
CA GLU A 64 5.26 -4.93 23.45
C GLU A 64 6.23 -4.93 22.25
N GLU A 65 7.47 -5.35 22.47
CA GLU A 65 8.44 -5.57 21.38
C GLU A 65 8.38 -7.03 20.89
N PRO A 66 8.59 -7.27 19.57
CA PRO A 66 8.92 -6.31 18.51
C PRO A 66 7.71 -5.64 17.84
N TYR A 67 6.49 -5.78 18.37
CA TYR A 67 5.25 -5.30 17.74
C TYR A 67 5.22 -3.79 17.60
N ALA A 68 5.56 -3.05 18.65
CA ALA A 68 5.61 -1.59 18.64
C ALA A 68 6.57 -1.05 17.57
N THR A 69 7.77 -1.64 17.48
CA THR A 69 8.77 -1.27 16.48
C THR A 69 8.30 -1.60 15.07
N VAL A 70 7.79 -2.81 14.82
CA VAL A 70 7.49 -3.25 13.44
C VAL A 70 6.21 -2.60 12.91
N VAL A 71 5.15 -2.47 13.69
CA VAL A 71 3.94 -1.74 13.30
C VAL A 71 4.25 -0.25 13.11
N GLY A 72 5.06 0.33 14.00
CA GLY A 72 5.54 1.70 13.85
C GLY A 72 6.33 1.92 12.56
N ALA A 73 7.20 1.00 12.19
CA ALA A 73 7.95 1.04 10.95
C ALA A 73 7.03 0.95 9.72
N MET A 74 5.97 0.16 9.77
CA MET A 74 4.97 0.11 8.71
C MET A 74 4.33 1.50 8.50
N MET A 75 3.86 2.15 9.55
CA MET A 75 3.28 3.49 9.47
C MET A 75 4.29 4.53 9.00
N TYR A 76 5.55 4.42 9.42
CA TYR A 76 6.62 5.29 8.95
C TYR A 76 6.87 5.14 7.44
N THR A 77 6.83 3.93 6.89
CA THR A 77 6.98 3.74 5.44
C THR A 77 5.78 4.30 4.66
N VAL A 78 4.56 4.22 5.22
CA VAL A 78 3.37 4.88 4.65
C VAL A 78 3.54 6.40 4.65
N ALA A 79 4.00 6.98 5.74
CA ALA A 79 4.26 8.42 5.82
C ALA A 79 5.29 8.89 4.78
N LYS A 80 6.36 8.12 4.58
CA LYS A 80 7.36 8.41 3.54
C LYS A 80 6.77 8.40 2.14
N GLU A 81 5.89 7.45 1.83
CA GLU A 81 5.24 7.37 0.52
C GLU A 81 4.29 8.55 0.30
N ILE A 82 3.51 8.94 1.32
CA ILE A 82 2.70 10.16 1.28
C ILE A 82 3.58 11.38 0.99
N GLY A 83 4.73 11.50 1.65
CA GLY A 83 5.70 12.56 1.38
C GLY A 83 6.24 12.54 -0.06
N SER A 84 6.50 11.36 -0.59
CA SER A 84 6.91 11.18 -2.00
C SER A 84 5.82 11.69 -2.96
N MET A 85 4.56 11.31 -2.73
CA MET A 85 3.43 11.77 -3.54
C MET A 85 3.17 13.28 -3.36
N TYR A 86 3.34 13.82 -2.16
CA TYR A 86 3.24 15.26 -1.91
C TYR A 86 4.24 16.05 -2.78
N VAL A 87 5.49 15.56 -2.86
CA VAL A 87 6.51 16.17 -3.75
C VAL A 87 6.14 16.02 -5.21
N ALA A 88 5.67 14.84 -5.64
CA ALA A 88 5.24 14.59 -7.02
C ALA A 88 4.09 15.52 -7.46
N LEU A 89 3.22 15.92 -6.53
CA LEU A 89 2.13 16.87 -6.73
C LEU A 89 2.56 18.34 -6.60
N GLY A 90 3.85 18.61 -6.43
CA GLY A 90 4.40 19.96 -6.26
C GLY A 90 3.92 20.66 -4.99
N GLY A 91 3.57 19.91 -3.95
CA GLY A 91 3.07 20.41 -2.68
C GLY A 91 1.61 20.94 -2.74
N LYS A 92 0.91 20.72 -3.83
CA LYS A 92 -0.48 21.18 -4.01
C LYS A 92 -1.45 20.07 -3.65
N VAL A 93 -1.67 19.89 -2.36
CA VAL A 93 -2.54 18.86 -1.78
C VAL A 93 -3.53 19.52 -0.84
N ASP A 94 -4.81 19.37 -1.12
CA ASP A 94 -5.90 19.93 -0.31
C ASP A 94 -6.16 19.10 0.94
N THR A 95 -6.03 17.77 0.83
CA THR A 95 -6.27 16.84 1.94
C THR A 95 -5.60 15.50 1.71
N ILE A 96 -5.25 14.83 2.81
CA ILE A 96 -4.78 13.43 2.84
C ILE A 96 -5.93 12.59 3.38
N ILE A 97 -6.44 11.67 2.55
CA ILE A 97 -7.54 10.79 2.96
C ILE A 97 -6.97 9.43 3.36
N VAL A 98 -7.23 9.01 4.60
CA VAL A 98 -6.91 7.67 5.11
C VAL A 98 -8.18 6.84 5.11
N THR A 99 -8.20 5.75 4.35
CA THR A 99 -9.39 4.90 4.16
C THR A 99 -9.01 3.42 4.23
N GLY A 100 -9.97 2.53 3.99
CA GLY A 100 -9.77 1.08 4.05
C GLY A 100 -9.84 0.51 5.46
N GLY A 101 -9.49 -0.77 5.60
CA GLY A 101 -9.56 -1.49 6.88
C GLY A 101 -8.65 -0.92 7.96
N ILE A 102 -7.44 -0.48 7.61
CA ILE A 102 -6.48 0.11 8.57
C ILE A 102 -6.97 1.45 9.14
N ALA A 103 -7.82 2.17 8.44
CA ALA A 103 -8.40 3.42 8.93
C ALA A 103 -9.34 3.24 10.15
N HIS A 104 -9.78 2.01 10.45
CA HIS A 104 -10.46 1.68 11.71
C HIS A 104 -9.50 1.55 12.90
N ASP A 105 -8.21 1.39 12.64
CA ASP A 105 -7.19 1.19 13.66
C ASP A 105 -6.67 2.57 14.14
N THR A 106 -7.17 3.00 15.30
CA THR A 106 -6.80 4.29 15.87
C THR A 106 -5.31 4.39 16.19
N TYR A 107 -4.69 3.31 16.65
CA TYR A 107 -3.25 3.28 16.92
C TYR A 107 -2.42 3.57 15.66
N CYS A 108 -2.78 2.94 14.53
CA CYS A 108 -2.11 3.17 13.25
C CYS A 108 -2.34 4.61 12.75
N VAL A 109 -3.58 5.11 12.84
CA VAL A 109 -3.91 6.49 12.42
C VAL A 109 -3.17 7.52 13.28
N ASP A 110 -3.13 7.34 14.59
CA ASP A 110 -2.47 8.25 15.53
C ASP A 110 -0.94 8.25 15.35
N ARG A 111 -0.36 7.15 14.89
CA ARG A 111 1.06 7.08 14.50
C ARG A 111 1.35 7.74 13.17
N LEU A 112 0.42 7.68 12.22
CA LEU A 112 0.58 8.27 10.89
C LEU A 112 0.37 9.79 10.89
N ARG A 113 -0.71 10.25 11.53
CA ARG A 113 -1.16 11.64 11.48
C ARG A 113 -0.06 12.67 11.75
N PRO A 114 0.69 12.64 12.87
CA PRO A 114 1.71 13.63 13.16
C PRO A 114 2.87 13.66 12.16
N GLN A 115 3.05 12.57 11.40
CA GLN A 115 4.11 12.47 10.40
C GLN A 115 3.74 13.11 9.06
N VAL A 116 2.45 13.41 8.82
CA VAL A 116 1.99 13.89 7.50
C VAL A 116 1.08 15.13 7.58
N GLU A 117 0.48 15.43 8.73
CA GLU A 117 -0.50 16.52 8.87
C GLU A 117 0.06 17.92 8.61
N TYR A 118 1.40 18.09 8.66
CA TYR A 118 2.05 19.34 8.28
C TYR A 118 2.03 19.58 6.76
N MET A 119 1.77 18.56 5.95
CA MET A 119 1.68 18.67 4.49
C MET A 119 0.27 19.12 4.06
N ALA A 120 -0.77 18.50 4.63
CA ALA A 120 -2.17 18.81 4.38
C ALA A 120 -3.07 18.22 5.49
N PRO A 121 -4.30 18.72 5.67
CA PRO A 121 -5.25 18.15 6.63
C PRO A 121 -5.49 16.67 6.39
N VAL A 122 -5.50 15.87 7.47
CA VAL A 122 -5.76 14.44 7.42
C VAL A 122 -7.21 14.13 7.75
N VAL A 123 -7.93 13.57 6.79
CA VAL A 123 -9.31 13.11 6.93
C VAL A 123 -9.31 11.58 6.99
N VAL A 124 -9.93 11.02 8.03
CA VAL A 124 -10.05 9.57 8.21
C VAL A 124 -11.45 9.13 7.84
N MET A 125 -11.54 8.25 6.85
CA MET A 125 -12.79 7.68 6.31
C MET A 125 -12.70 6.15 6.38
N PRO A 126 -12.93 5.53 7.55
CA PRO A 126 -12.76 4.10 7.72
C PRO A 126 -13.71 3.27 6.87
N GLY A 127 -13.24 2.11 6.44
CA GLY A 127 -14.02 1.12 5.71
C GLY A 127 -13.83 1.20 4.20
N GLU A 128 -14.42 0.21 3.55
CA GLU A 128 -14.40 0.01 2.10
C GLU A 128 -15.85 -0.17 1.65
N ASN A 129 -16.37 0.83 0.94
CA ASN A 129 -17.73 0.76 0.37
C ASN A 129 -17.69 0.25 -1.08
N GLU A 130 -16.77 -0.67 -1.40
CA GLU A 130 -16.55 -1.16 -2.77
C GLU A 130 -17.85 -1.66 -3.42
N MET A 131 -18.59 -2.53 -2.75
CA MET A 131 -19.83 -3.10 -3.29
C MET A 131 -20.89 -2.04 -3.53
N LEU A 132 -21.01 -1.07 -2.61
CA LEU A 132 -21.95 0.03 -2.75
C LEU A 132 -21.54 0.96 -3.89
N SER A 133 -20.27 1.29 -3.99
CA SER A 133 -19.71 2.13 -5.07
C SER A 133 -19.88 1.46 -6.44
N LEU A 134 -19.60 0.16 -6.54
CA LEU A 134 -19.84 -0.61 -7.76
C LEU A 134 -21.32 -0.62 -8.15
N ALA A 135 -22.22 -0.82 -7.17
CA ALA A 135 -23.64 -0.80 -7.41
C ALA A 135 -24.14 0.57 -7.88
N PHE A 136 -23.70 1.67 -7.26
CA PHE A 136 -24.06 3.03 -7.68
C PHE A 136 -23.54 3.35 -9.07
N ASN A 137 -22.29 3.02 -9.37
CA ASN A 137 -21.72 3.27 -10.69
C ASN A 137 -22.44 2.45 -11.78
N ALA A 138 -22.72 1.17 -11.53
CA ALA A 138 -23.48 0.35 -12.46
C ALA A 138 -24.90 0.86 -12.69
N LEU A 139 -25.61 1.27 -11.64
CA LEU A 139 -26.94 1.84 -11.74
C LEU A 139 -26.94 3.20 -12.47
N GLY A 140 -25.97 4.06 -12.18
CA GLY A 140 -25.80 5.34 -12.86
C GLY A 140 -25.57 5.15 -14.38
N ALA A 141 -24.73 4.19 -14.75
CA ALA A 141 -24.49 3.82 -16.13
C ALA A 141 -25.76 3.28 -16.81
N LEU A 142 -26.49 2.36 -16.16
CA LEU A 142 -27.74 1.80 -16.70
C LEU A 142 -28.84 2.85 -16.85
N ARG A 143 -28.86 3.89 -16.02
CA ARG A 143 -29.81 4.99 -16.09
C ARG A 143 -29.40 6.10 -17.06
N GLY A 144 -28.22 6.02 -17.65
CA GLY A 144 -27.66 7.06 -18.50
C GLY A 144 -27.23 8.33 -17.75
N GLU A 145 -27.05 8.23 -16.43
CA GLU A 145 -26.57 9.32 -15.55
C GLU A 145 -25.06 9.45 -15.59
N LEU A 146 -24.34 8.38 -15.99
CA LEU A 146 -22.90 8.33 -16.15
C LEU A 146 -22.56 7.99 -17.60
N GLU A 147 -21.56 8.70 -18.14
CA GLU A 147 -20.98 8.39 -19.43
C GLU A 147 -20.22 7.06 -19.35
N LEU A 148 -20.50 6.17 -20.29
CA LEU A 148 -19.79 4.90 -20.41
C LEU A 148 -18.50 5.12 -21.16
N MET A 149 -17.38 4.74 -20.56
CA MET A 149 -16.08 4.67 -21.23
C MET A 149 -15.81 3.22 -21.65
N GLU A 150 -15.48 3.04 -22.94
CA GLU A 150 -15.05 1.72 -23.43
C GLU A 150 -13.55 1.56 -23.22
N TYR A 151 -13.16 0.53 -22.48
CA TYR A 151 -11.74 0.20 -22.33
C TYR A 151 -11.26 -0.54 -23.57
N THR A 152 -10.56 0.15 -24.46
CA THR A 152 -10.04 -0.42 -25.71
C THR A 152 -8.73 -1.18 -25.54
N GLY A 153 -8.07 -1.03 -24.38
CA GLY A 153 -6.76 -1.61 -24.09
C GLY A 153 -5.58 -0.85 -24.72
N ASP A 154 -5.85 0.14 -25.53
CA ASP A 154 -4.81 0.92 -26.23
C ASP A 154 -4.31 2.09 -25.39
N ASP A 155 -5.12 2.61 -24.47
CA ASP A 155 -4.81 3.77 -23.61
C ASP A 155 -3.61 3.53 -22.66
N CYS A 156 -3.22 2.27 -22.44
CA CYS A 156 -2.07 1.91 -21.63
C CYS A 156 -0.76 1.82 -22.43
N ARG A 157 -0.79 1.93 -23.76
CA ARG A 157 0.39 1.76 -24.62
C ARG A 157 0.99 3.07 -25.10
N GLU A 158 0.24 4.14 -25.13
CA GLU A 158 0.76 5.47 -25.47
C GLU A 158 1.57 6.00 -24.28
N GLY A 159 2.88 5.89 -24.38
CA GLY A 159 3.85 6.38 -23.39
C GLY A 159 4.77 5.33 -22.79
N ILE A 160 4.58 4.04 -23.09
CA ILE A 160 5.57 3.02 -22.74
C ILE A 160 6.71 3.09 -23.76
N VAL A 161 7.78 3.77 -23.38
CA VAL A 161 9.06 3.70 -24.11
C VAL A 161 9.48 2.23 -24.11
N SER A 162 9.67 1.64 -25.29
CA SER A 162 10.21 0.29 -25.42
C SER A 162 11.49 0.19 -24.60
N PRO A 163 11.67 -0.89 -23.80
CA PRO A 163 12.89 -1.06 -23.03
C PRO A 163 14.08 -1.00 -23.99
N VAL A 164 15.05 -0.16 -23.67
CA VAL A 164 16.33 -0.12 -24.36
C VAL A 164 16.93 -1.52 -24.25
N ALA A 165 17.23 -2.14 -25.39
CA ALA A 165 17.96 -3.40 -25.39
C ALA A 165 19.29 -3.17 -24.66
N ILE A 166 19.49 -3.85 -23.56
CA ILE A 166 20.77 -3.87 -22.83
C ILE A 166 21.51 -5.07 -23.40
N ASP A 167 22.54 -4.81 -24.20
CA ASP A 167 23.47 -5.80 -24.70
C ASP A 167 24.31 -6.42 -23.55
#